data_3023f9d2830139be6c58a3e3a18c58c5
#
_entry.id   3023f9d2830139be6c58a3e3a18c58c5
#
_cell.length_a   1.000
_cell.length_b   1.000
_cell.length_c   1.000
_cell.angle_alpha   90.00
_cell.angle_beta   90.00
_cell.angle_gamma   90.00
#
_symmetry.space_group_name_H-M   'P 1'
#
loop_
_entity.id
_entity.type
_entity.pdbx_description
1 polymer ?
#
loop_
_entity_poly.entity_id
_entity_poly.type
_entity_poly.pdbx_seq_one_letter_code
_entity_poly.pdbx_strand_id
1 'polypeptide(L)'
;GRVYSSTGFLREPEAILRAAGVELSSVAAYTREAETITVHRNPRVTVFYHGQQIETEIQGETAGELLEKLGLSLDVNDRLSVPEETVLEGGMTFRVDRVLQREERRTQVEPYEVITYYASYLPEGDRVVLTKGRDGELLLSEFVCYVNSVETQRELLEQTRTLAPRAEIQALGTGGVTGPGITQEPIIGDGVILLPTGE
;
A
#
# COMPACT_ATOMS: atom_id res chain seq x y z
N GLY A 1 41.65 -3.50 -12.14
CA GLY A 1 42.57 -2.84 -11.20
C GLY A 1 42.97 -1.43 -11.70
N ARG A 2 43.25 -0.52 -10.78
CA ARG A 2 43.83 0.79 -11.11
C ARG A 2 45.32 0.79 -10.78
N VAL A 3 46.11 1.40 -11.66
CA VAL A 3 47.56 1.53 -11.54
C VAL A 3 47.88 2.91 -10.96
N TYR A 4 48.74 2.94 -9.94
CA TYR A 4 49.23 4.16 -9.30
C TYR A 4 50.75 4.18 -9.38
N SER A 5 51.34 5.33 -9.68
CA SER A 5 52.78 5.56 -9.69
C SER A 5 53.15 6.73 -8.79
N SER A 6 54.32 6.70 -8.19
CA SER A 6 54.86 7.77 -7.35
C SER A 6 56.28 8.11 -7.82
N THR A 7 56.58 9.42 -7.91
CA THR A 7 57.89 9.94 -8.25
C THR A 7 58.77 10.26 -7.04
N GLY A 8 58.33 9.86 -5.82
CA GLY A 8 59.03 10.16 -4.56
C GLY A 8 59.76 8.98 -3.96
N PHE A 9 60.58 9.23 -2.92
CA PHE A 9 61.37 8.24 -2.18
C PHE A 9 60.55 7.34 -1.23
N LEU A 10 59.21 7.24 -1.41
CA LEU A 10 58.39 6.38 -0.59
C LEU A 10 58.63 4.90 -0.96
N ARG A 11 59.12 4.10 -0.01
CA ARG A 11 59.42 2.67 -0.21
C ARG A 11 58.24 1.76 0.15
N GLU A 12 57.44 2.19 1.11
CA GLU A 12 56.30 1.40 1.61
C GLU A 12 55.08 1.56 0.68
N PRO A 13 54.51 0.47 0.17
CA PRO A 13 53.35 0.51 -0.73
C PRO A 13 52.17 1.28 -0.18
N GLU A 14 51.85 1.12 1.11
CA GLU A 14 50.78 1.81 1.77
C GLU A 14 50.99 3.32 1.84
N ALA A 15 52.22 3.79 2.04
CA ALA A 15 52.55 5.21 2.03
C ALA A 15 52.37 5.80 0.63
N ILE A 16 52.67 5.06 -0.43
CA ILE A 16 52.48 5.47 -1.81
C ILE A 16 50.95 5.57 -2.11
N LEU A 17 50.19 4.59 -1.69
CA LEU A 17 48.71 4.60 -1.89
C LEU A 17 48.06 5.76 -1.14
N ARG A 18 48.43 6.04 0.10
CA ARG A 18 47.93 7.21 0.86
C ARG A 18 48.30 8.53 0.19
N ALA A 19 49.55 8.67 -0.28
CA ALA A 19 49.99 9.86 -1.01
C ALA A 19 49.24 10.05 -2.34
N ALA A 20 48.78 8.97 -2.96
CA ALA A 20 47.96 8.97 -4.15
C ALA A 20 46.46 9.16 -3.85
N GLY A 21 46.07 9.42 -2.58
CA GLY A 21 44.68 9.63 -2.18
C GLY A 21 43.81 8.35 -2.18
N VAL A 22 44.45 7.17 -2.05
CA VAL A 22 43.74 5.91 -1.98
C VAL A 22 43.42 5.58 -0.52
N GLU A 23 42.14 5.42 -0.19
CA GLU A 23 41.70 4.92 1.12
C GLU A 23 42.07 3.41 1.22
N LEU A 24 42.93 3.06 2.18
CA LEU A 24 43.35 1.68 2.34
C LEU A 24 42.24 0.72 2.74
N SER A 25 41.19 1.22 3.40
CA SER A 25 39.98 0.45 3.74
C SER A 25 39.25 -0.09 2.51
N SER A 26 39.38 0.56 1.36
CA SER A 26 38.72 0.18 0.09
C SER A 26 39.62 -0.78 -0.76
N VAL A 27 40.77 -1.18 -0.25
CA VAL A 27 41.74 -2.00 -0.98
C VAL A 27 41.64 -3.44 -0.51
N ALA A 28 41.17 -4.35 -1.37
CA ALA A 28 41.17 -5.80 -1.09
C ALA A 28 42.57 -6.41 -1.09
N ALA A 29 43.36 -6.01 -2.07
CA ALA A 29 44.74 -6.44 -2.23
C ALA A 29 45.51 -5.44 -3.09
N TYR A 30 46.84 -5.48 -3.02
CA TYR A 30 47.70 -4.81 -3.99
C TYR A 30 48.86 -5.71 -4.41
N THR A 31 49.29 -5.58 -5.65
CA THR A 31 50.52 -6.21 -6.17
C THR A 31 51.52 -5.12 -6.53
N ARG A 32 52.78 -5.37 -6.26
CA ARG A 32 53.87 -4.46 -6.62
C ARG A 32 54.80 -5.14 -7.61
N GLU A 33 54.92 -4.53 -8.78
CA GLU A 33 55.87 -4.95 -9.83
C GLU A 33 56.73 -3.75 -10.20
N ALA A 34 58.07 -3.86 -9.90
CA ALA A 34 59.01 -2.78 -10.12
C ALA A 34 58.53 -1.42 -9.51
N GLU A 35 58.16 -0.47 -10.35
CA GLU A 35 57.71 0.86 -9.98
C GLU A 35 56.15 1.02 -9.99
N THR A 36 55.44 -0.08 -10.24
CA THR A 36 53.96 -0.07 -10.39
C THR A 36 53.32 -0.77 -9.21
N ILE A 37 52.29 -0.13 -8.64
CA ILE A 37 51.37 -0.74 -7.66
C ILE A 37 50.00 -0.86 -8.29
N THR A 38 49.53 -2.09 -8.45
CA THR A 38 48.18 -2.39 -8.90
C THR A 38 47.31 -2.62 -7.70
N VAL A 39 46.22 -1.85 -7.60
CA VAL A 39 45.24 -1.93 -6.50
C VAL A 39 44.02 -2.70 -6.96
N HIS A 40 43.66 -3.71 -6.20
CA HIS A 40 42.43 -4.46 -6.35
C HIS A 40 41.45 -3.95 -5.28
N ARG A 41 40.32 -3.41 -5.70
CA ARG A 41 39.27 -2.97 -4.77
C ARG A 41 38.33 -4.11 -4.46
N ASN A 42 37.72 -4.05 -3.27
CA ASN A 42 36.64 -4.95 -2.94
C ASN A 42 35.53 -4.82 -3.97
N PRO A 43 34.94 -5.94 -4.41
CA PRO A 43 33.76 -5.91 -5.26
C PRO A 43 32.58 -5.29 -4.50
N ARG A 44 31.66 -4.66 -5.26
CA ARG A 44 30.46 -4.03 -4.70
C ARG A 44 29.22 -4.76 -5.15
N VAL A 45 28.22 -4.75 -4.29
CA VAL A 45 26.86 -5.25 -4.56
C VAL A 45 25.84 -4.17 -4.21
N THR A 46 24.67 -4.30 -4.82
CA THR A 46 23.52 -3.45 -4.56
C THR A 46 22.44 -4.25 -3.86
N VAL A 47 22.00 -3.79 -2.70
CA VAL A 47 20.90 -4.37 -1.93
C VAL A 47 19.72 -3.43 -1.97
N PHE A 48 18.55 -3.90 -2.42
CA PHE A 48 17.29 -3.20 -2.23
C PHE A 48 16.63 -3.75 -0.97
N TYR A 49 16.59 -2.95 0.09
CA TYR A 49 16.02 -3.33 1.37
C TYR A 49 14.78 -2.48 1.66
N HIS A 50 13.60 -3.11 1.69
CA HIS A 50 12.31 -2.45 1.88
C HIS A 50 12.08 -1.25 0.95
N GLY A 51 12.52 -1.36 -0.30
CA GLY A 51 12.43 -0.31 -1.30
C GLY A 51 13.56 0.73 -1.31
N GLN A 52 14.51 0.65 -0.36
CA GLN A 52 15.69 1.53 -0.31
C GLN A 52 16.89 0.84 -0.95
N GLN A 53 17.70 1.58 -1.71
CA GLN A 53 18.92 1.09 -2.34
C GLN A 53 20.12 1.33 -1.43
N ILE A 54 20.91 0.28 -1.19
CA ILE A 54 22.15 0.29 -0.42
C ILE A 54 23.24 -0.29 -1.29
N GLU A 55 24.32 0.46 -1.51
CA GLU A 55 25.52 -0.04 -2.17
C GLU A 55 26.60 -0.29 -1.13
N THR A 56 27.18 -1.47 -1.12
CA THR A 56 28.20 -1.85 -0.15
C THR A 56 29.29 -2.70 -0.77
N GLU A 57 30.46 -2.74 -0.13
CA GLU A 57 31.57 -3.60 -0.50
C GLU A 57 31.42 -4.97 0.18
N ILE A 58 31.80 -6.01 -0.55
CA ILE A 58 31.78 -7.40 -0.08
C ILE A 58 33.19 -8.01 -0.06
N GLN A 59 33.34 -9.03 0.77
CA GLN A 59 34.62 -9.79 0.92
C GLN A 59 34.36 -11.30 0.82
N GLY A 60 33.36 -11.72 0.03
CA GLY A 60 32.98 -13.11 -0.16
C GLY A 60 31.88 -13.59 0.78
N GLU A 61 31.18 -12.66 1.43
CA GLU A 61 30.02 -12.98 2.27
C GLU A 61 28.86 -13.54 1.45
N THR A 62 27.99 -14.30 2.11
CA THR A 62 26.67 -14.69 1.59
C THR A 62 25.67 -13.53 1.73
N ALA A 63 24.51 -13.67 1.10
CA ALA A 63 23.44 -12.66 1.20
C ALA A 63 22.97 -12.48 2.66
N GLY A 64 22.81 -13.56 3.40
CA GLY A 64 22.44 -13.53 4.82
C GLY A 64 23.50 -12.86 5.69
N GLU A 65 24.77 -13.25 5.54
CA GLU A 65 25.90 -12.65 6.28
C GLU A 65 26.04 -11.14 6.00
N LEU A 66 25.80 -10.72 4.75
CA LEU A 66 25.83 -9.30 4.40
C LEU A 66 24.69 -8.54 5.08
N LEU A 67 23.46 -9.08 5.09
CA LEU A 67 22.33 -8.44 5.77
C LEU A 67 22.62 -8.30 7.28
N GLU A 68 23.14 -9.34 7.93
CA GLU A 68 23.53 -9.30 9.33
C GLU A 68 24.62 -8.24 9.59
N LYS A 69 25.65 -8.19 8.76
CA LYS A 69 26.75 -7.20 8.83
C LYS A 69 26.23 -5.76 8.69
N LEU A 70 25.19 -5.54 7.87
CA LEU A 70 24.53 -4.24 7.70
C LEU A 70 23.52 -3.93 8.82
N GLY A 71 23.27 -4.86 9.74
CA GLY A 71 22.23 -4.72 10.78
C GLY A 71 20.81 -4.76 10.22
N LEU A 72 20.61 -5.40 9.06
CA LEU A 72 19.33 -5.53 8.37
C LEU A 72 18.69 -6.87 8.75
N SER A 73 17.58 -6.83 9.46
CA SER A 73 16.87 -8.04 9.89
C SER A 73 15.80 -8.46 8.88
N LEU A 74 15.64 -9.78 8.75
CA LEU A 74 14.51 -10.37 8.02
C LEU A 74 13.40 -10.74 8.99
N ASP A 75 12.17 -10.38 8.65
CA ASP A 75 10.98 -10.92 9.32
C ASP A 75 10.50 -12.20 8.61
N VAL A 76 9.71 -12.99 9.33
CA VAL A 76 9.25 -14.32 8.86
C VAL A 76 8.53 -14.30 7.50
N ASN A 77 7.91 -13.19 7.15
CA ASN A 77 7.18 -13.03 5.89
C ASN A 77 7.97 -12.27 4.82
N ASP A 78 9.16 -11.75 5.15
CA ASP A 78 9.98 -11.02 4.19
C ASP A 78 10.43 -11.94 3.05
N ARG A 79 10.53 -11.37 1.85
CA ARG A 79 10.93 -12.12 0.66
C ARG A 79 12.30 -11.67 0.21
N LEU A 80 13.23 -12.61 0.23
CA LEU A 80 14.56 -12.43 -0.31
C LEU A 80 14.57 -12.94 -1.77
N SER A 81 15.15 -12.16 -2.69
CA SER A 81 15.19 -12.50 -4.12
C SER A 81 16.25 -13.55 -4.48
N VAL A 82 17.15 -13.85 -3.55
CA VAL A 82 18.16 -14.92 -3.63
C VAL A 82 18.15 -15.69 -2.32
N PRO A 83 18.52 -16.97 -2.26
CA PRO A 83 18.71 -17.69 -1.00
C PRO A 83 19.74 -16.98 -0.08
N GLU A 84 19.56 -17.07 1.24
CA GLU A 84 20.47 -16.46 2.22
C GLU A 84 21.89 -17.00 2.09
N GLU A 85 22.05 -18.27 1.66
CA GLU A 85 23.32 -18.96 1.46
C GLU A 85 24.02 -18.58 0.15
N THR A 86 23.42 -17.73 -0.69
CA THR A 86 24.02 -17.31 -1.95
C THR A 86 25.28 -16.49 -1.70
N VAL A 87 26.43 -16.99 -2.17
CA VAL A 87 27.69 -16.25 -2.13
C VAL A 87 27.60 -15.07 -3.09
N LEU A 88 27.91 -13.88 -2.59
CA LEU A 88 27.78 -12.64 -3.34
C LEU A 88 29.01 -12.38 -4.20
N GLU A 89 28.78 -12.00 -5.44
CA GLU A 89 29.81 -11.59 -6.40
C GLU A 89 29.66 -10.10 -6.76
N GLY A 90 30.78 -9.52 -7.20
CA GLY A 90 30.79 -8.11 -7.60
C GLY A 90 29.81 -7.80 -8.74
N GLY A 91 29.02 -6.75 -8.56
CA GLY A 91 27.99 -6.33 -9.49
C GLY A 91 26.62 -7.01 -9.28
N MET A 92 26.52 -7.98 -8.36
CA MET A 92 25.23 -8.59 -8.04
C MET A 92 24.29 -7.57 -7.40
N THR A 93 23.01 -7.79 -7.69
CA THR A 93 21.91 -7.03 -7.10
C THR A 93 20.90 -8.01 -6.53
N PHE A 94 20.49 -7.82 -5.28
CA PHE A 94 19.42 -8.60 -4.69
C PHE A 94 18.46 -7.72 -3.88
N ARG A 95 17.31 -8.27 -3.54
CA ARG A 95 16.20 -7.53 -2.93
C ARG A 95 15.66 -8.24 -1.71
N VAL A 96 15.33 -7.45 -0.71
CA VAL A 96 14.53 -7.84 0.46
C VAL A 96 13.25 -7.03 0.43
N ASP A 97 12.13 -7.68 0.17
CA ASP A 97 10.81 -7.07 0.17
C ASP A 97 10.12 -7.32 1.51
N ARG A 98 9.76 -6.25 2.20
CA ARG A 98 8.99 -6.30 3.43
C ARG A 98 7.56 -6.72 3.15
N VAL A 99 7.10 -7.83 3.73
CA VAL A 99 5.73 -8.31 3.60
C VAL A 99 5.00 -8.18 4.92
N LEU A 100 4.01 -7.28 4.97
CA LEU A 100 3.13 -7.10 6.12
C LEU A 100 1.74 -7.60 5.78
N GLN A 101 1.23 -8.52 6.61
CA GLN A 101 -0.12 -9.05 6.51
C GLN A 101 -0.88 -8.70 7.79
N ARG A 102 -2.09 -8.17 7.66
CA ARG A 102 -2.91 -7.81 8.81
C ARG A 102 -4.39 -7.79 8.47
N GLU A 103 -5.21 -7.97 9.50
CA GLU A 103 -6.64 -7.71 9.44
C GLU A 103 -6.88 -6.20 9.64
N GLU A 104 -7.68 -5.62 8.75
CA GLU A 104 -8.14 -4.24 8.85
C GLU A 104 -9.66 -4.19 8.94
N ARG A 105 -10.18 -3.24 9.71
CA ARG A 105 -11.61 -2.99 9.83
C ARG A 105 -11.94 -1.60 9.35
N ARG A 106 -12.98 -1.49 8.53
CA ARG A 106 -13.49 -0.21 8.07
C ARG A 106 -15.00 -0.20 8.03
N THR A 107 -15.57 0.98 8.21
CA THR A 107 -17.00 1.20 8.03
C THR A 107 -17.28 1.63 6.59
N GLN A 108 -18.31 1.06 5.99
CA GLN A 108 -18.80 1.42 4.67
C GLN A 108 -20.26 1.86 4.77
N VAL A 109 -20.60 2.95 4.10
CA VAL A 109 -21.99 3.40 3.99
C VAL A 109 -22.78 2.44 3.10
N GLU A 110 -23.95 2.01 3.57
CA GLU A 110 -24.95 1.29 2.79
C GLU A 110 -26.05 2.28 2.38
N PRO A 111 -26.14 2.70 1.11
CA PRO A 111 -27.09 3.71 0.68
C PRO A 111 -28.53 3.26 0.91
N TYR A 112 -29.39 4.19 1.26
CA TYR A 112 -30.83 3.92 1.33
C TYR A 112 -31.46 3.89 -0.07
N GLU A 113 -32.58 3.17 -0.18
CA GLU A 113 -33.41 3.14 -1.39
C GLU A 113 -34.46 4.26 -1.38
N VAL A 114 -34.82 4.75 -2.57
CA VAL A 114 -35.90 5.72 -2.74
C VAL A 114 -37.12 5.02 -3.33
N ILE A 115 -38.19 4.98 -2.56
CA ILE A 115 -39.47 4.41 -2.97
C ILE A 115 -40.40 5.55 -3.38
N THR A 116 -40.83 5.53 -4.64
CA THR A 116 -41.70 6.57 -5.20
C THR A 116 -43.13 6.04 -5.39
N TYR A 117 -44.09 6.71 -4.77
CA TYR A 117 -45.49 6.48 -5.00
C TYR A 117 -46.04 7.56 -5.93
N TYR A 118 -46.90 7.18 -6.86
CA TYR A 118 -47.60 8.11 -7.76
C TYR A 118 -48.87 8.58 -7.12
N ALA A 119 -49.02 9.90 -7.00
CA ALA A 119 -50.12 10.54 -6.28
C ALA A 119 -50.93 11.44 -7.23
N SER A 120 -52.18 11.04 -7.54
CA SER A 120 -53.07 11.82 -8.40
C SER A 120 -53.59 13.10 -7.75
N TYR A 121 -53.54 13.21 -6.43
CA TYR A 121 -53.93 14.39 -5.67
C TYR A 121 -52.85 15.50 -5.65
N LEU A 122 -51.66 15.24 -6.11
CA LEU A 122 -50.58 16.23 -6.26
C LEU A 122 -50.55 16.74 -7.71
N PRO A 123 -50.19 18.03 -7.93
CA PRO A 123 -49.93 18.56 -9.26
C PRO A 123 -48.87 17.73 -9.98
N GLU A 124 -48.96 17.67 -11.31
CA GLU A 124 -48.02 16.92 -12.12
C GLU A 124 -46.58 17.43 -11.91
N GLY A 125 -45.66 16.50 -11.59
CA GLY A 125 -44.25 16.79 -11.35
C GLY A 125 -43.92 17.25 -9.93
N ASP A 126 -44.92 17.57 -9.10
CA ASP A 126 -44.66 17.89 -7.69
C ASP A 126 -44.17 16.67 -6.94
N ARG A 127 -43.20 16.91 -6.03
CA ARG A 127 -42.59 15.86 -5.24
C ARG A 127 -42.64 16.20 -3.75
N VAL A 128 -43.15 15.26 -2.96
CA VAL A 128 -43.29 15.40 -1.51
C VAL A 128 -42.56 14.22 -0.85
N VAL A 129 -41.58 14.49 0.03
CA VAL A 129 -40.90 13.46 0.83
C VAL A 129 -41.77 13.14 2.04
N LEU A 130 -42.33 11.95 2.08
CA LEU A 130 -43.20 11.45 3.16
C LEU A 130 -42.35 10.90 4.33
N THR A 131 -41.28 10.18 4.00
CA THR A 131 -40.34 9.65 4.99
C THR A 131 -38.92 9.90 4.50
N LYS A 132 -38.12 10.56 5.34
CA LYS A 132 -36.72 10.84 5.02
C LYS A 132 -35.88 9.56 5.04
N GLY A 133 -35.13 9.32 3.98
CA GLY A 133 -34.13 8.25 3.93
C GLY A 133 -33.03 8.42 4.96
N ARG A 134 -32.41 7.32 5.29
CA ARG A 134 -31.21 7.28 6.11
C ARG A 134 -30.32 6.13 5.65
N ASP A 135 -29.07 6.44 5.36
CA ASP A 135 -28.08 5.42 5.05
C ASP A 135 -27.86 4.45 6.21
N GLY A 136 -27.55 3.25 5.88
CA GLY A 136 -27.06 2.22 6.78
C GLY A 136 -25.54 2.19 6.86
N GLU A 137 -25.02 1.31 7.70
CA GLU A 137 -23.59 1.11 7.89
C GLU A 137 -23.26 -0.38 7.88
N LEU A 138 -22.19 -0.71 7.16
CA LEU A 138 -21.57 -2.02 7.13
C LEU A 138 -20.19 -1.92 7.79
N LEU A 139 -19.89 -2.81 8.71
CA LEU A 139 -18.54 -3.05 9.22
C LEU A 139 -17.93 -4.17 8.37
N LEU A 140 -16.83 -3.85 7.70
CA LEU A 140 -16.05 -4.78 6.91
C LEU A 140 -14.79 -5.16 7.67
N SER A 141 -14.49 -6.46 7.75
CA SER A 141 -13.21 -6.99 8.20
C SER A 141 -12.50 -7.57 7.00
N GLU A 142 -11.28 -7.11 6.73
CA GLU A 142 -10.56 -7.40 5.51
C GLU A 142 -9.13 -7.85 5.84
N PHE A 143 -8.66 -8.88 5.16
CA PHE A 143 -7.25 -9.27 5.18
C PHE A 143 -6.51 -8.46 4.14
N VAL A 144 -5.45 -7.75 4.58
CA VAL A 144 -4.68 -6.88 3.69
C VAL A 144 -3.21 -7.26 3.71
N CYS A 145 -2.63 -7.39 2.52
CA CYS A 145 -1.21 -7.66 2.33
C CYS A 145 -0.52 -6.43 1.73
N TYR A 146 0.56 -6.01 2.35
CA TYR A 146 1.43 -4.93 1.89
C TYR A 146 2.81 -5.48 1.53
N VAL A 147 3.37 -5.01 0.42
CA VAL A 147 4.76 -5.25 0.05
C VAL A 147 5.47 -3.90 -0.04
N ASN A 148 6.51 -3.69 0.75
CA ASN A 148 7.24 -2.40 0.85
C ASN A 148 6.28 -1.21 1.07
N SER A 149 5.29 -1.37 1.94
CA SER A 149 4.24 -0.39 2.27
C SER A 149 3.23 -0.11 1.15
N VAL A 150 3.27 -0.85 0.05
CA VAL A 150 2.27 -0.77 -1.03
C VAL A 150 1.27 -1.91 -0.84
N GLU A 151 -0.03 -1.59 -0.80
CA GLU A 151 -1.09 -2.60 -0.75
C GLU A 151 -1.06 -3.41 -2.05
N THR A 152 -0.95 -4.74 -1.92
CA THR A 152 -0.88 -5.68 -3.04
C THR A 152 -2.08 -6.61 -3.13
N GLN A 153 -2.75 -6.83 -1.99
CA GLN A 153 -3.92 -7.70 -1.91
C GLN A 153 -4.83 -7.22 -0.80
N ARG A 154 -6.14 -7.26 -1.08
CA ARG A 154 -7.21 -7.02 -0.10
C ARG A 154 -8.29 -8.06 -0.31
N GLU A 155 -8.69 -8.76 0.74
CA GLU A 155 -9.71 -9.80 0.71
C GLU A 155 -10.72 -9.54 1.82
N LEU A 156 -12.01 -9.54 1.48
CA LEU A 156 -13.09 -9.42 2.46
C LEU A 156 -13.22 -10.72 3.25
N LEU A 157 -13.03 -10.66 4.56
CA LEU A 157 -13.19 -11.80 5.47
C LEU A 157 -14.63 -11.87 6.00
N GLU A 158 -15.16 -10.73 6.43
CA GLU A 158 -16.47 -10.64 7.06
C GLU A 158 -17.13 -9.29 6.74
N GLN A 159 -18.46 -9.32 6.60
CA GLN A 159 -19.29 -8.13 6.45
C GLN A 159 -20.44 -8.21 7.43
N THR A 160 -20.55 -7.25 8.33
CA THR A 160 -21.62 -7.16 9.33
C THR A 160 -22.36 -5.84 9.18
N ARG A 161 -23.69 -5.92 9.06
CA ARG A 161 -24.52 -4.70 9.05
C ARG A 161 -24.70 -4.20 10.47
N THR A 162 -24.11 -3.02 10.79
CA THR A 162 -24.21 -2.38 12.10
C THR A 162 -25.40 -1.44 12.22
N LEU A 163 -25.82 -0.87 11.09
CA LEU A 163 -27.00 -0.03 10.99
C LEU A 163 -27.76 -0.35 9.70
N ALA A 164 -29.05 -0.71 9.83
CA ALA A 164 -29.88 -0.94 8.67
C ALA A 164 -30.25 0.40 7.99
N PRO A 165 -30.17 0.49 6.64
CA PRO A 165 -30.68 1.65 5.93
C PRO A 165 -32.20 1.78 6.09
N ARG A 166 -32.68 3.01 6.05
CA ARG A 166 -34.14 3.29 6.02
C ARG A 166 -34.50 3.96 4.70
N ALA A 167 -35.39 3.35 3.94
CA ALA A 167 -35.79 3.89 2.64
C ALA A 167 -36.42 5.30 2.76
N GLU A 168 -36.13 6.13 1.78
CA GLU A 168 -36.87 7.36 1.56
C GLU A 168 -38.18 7.04 0.85
N ILE A 169 -39.28 7.55 1.36
CA ILE A 169 -40.57 7.40 0.75
C ILE A 169 -41.02 8.78 0.23
N GLN A 170 -41.28 8.87 -1.06
CA GLN A 170 -41.74 10.11 -1.71
C GLN A 170 -43.01 9.89 -2.54
N ALA A 171 -43.83 10.91 -2.58
CA ALA A 171 -44.95 10.97 -3.50
C ALA A 171 -44.61 11.86 -4.70
N LEU A 172 -44.87 11.38 -5.91
CA LEU A 172 -44.73 12.12 -7.17
C LEU A 172 -46.11 12.39 -7.74
N GLY A 173 -46.42 13.67 -7.94
CA GLY A 173 -47.68 14.11 -8.50
C GLY A 173 -47.86 13.71 -9.97
N THR A 174 -49.05 13.20 -10.30
CA THR A 174 -49.42 12.83 -11.68
C THR A 174 -50.49 13.74 -12.28
N GLY A 175 -50.90 14.80 -11.55
CA GLY A 175 -51.83 15.82 -12.06
C GLY A 175 -53.25 15.32 -12.38
N GLY A 176 -53.69 14.19 -11.82
CA GLY A 176 -54.88 13.49 -12.29
C GLY A 176 -56.21 13.95 -11.78
N VAL A 177 -56.35 14.88 -10.80
CA VAL A 177 -57.67 15.34 -10.32
C VAL A 177 -57.60 16.78 -9.80
N THR A 178 -58.14 17.71 -10.56
CA THR A 178 -58.60 19.00 -10.05
C THR A 178 -60.11 18.88 -9.64
N GLY A 179 -60.34 18.17 -8.55
CA GLY A 179 -61.65 18.06 -7.96
C GLY A 179 -61.65 18.64 -6.54
N PRO A 180 -62.73 19.46 -6.17
CA PRO A 180 -62.83 19.89 -4.80
C PRO A 180 -63.23 18.71 -3.92
N GLY A 181 -62.32 18.19 -3.11
CA GLY A 181 -62.68 17.24 -2.07
C GLY A 181 -61.73 16.21 -1.55
N ILE A 182 -60.46 16.15 -1.98
CA ILE A 182 -59.51 15.19 -1.36
C ILE A 182 -58.52 15.97 -0.52
N THR A 183 -58.85 16.24 0.74
CA THR A 183 -58.01 16.88 1.74
C THR A 183 -57.46 15.89 2.75
N GLN A 184 -57.36 14.60 2.42
CA GLN A 184 -56.75 13.64 3.34
C GLN A 184 -55.33 13.37 2.96
N GLU A 185 -54.38 13.84 3.82
CA GLU A 185 -52.98 13.41 3.77
C GLU A 185 -52.91 11.91 4.08
N PRO A 186 -52.00 11.16 3.42
CA PRO A 186 -51.83 9.76 3.73
C PRO A 186 -51.37 9.59 5.19
N ILE A 187 -52.07 8.77 5.94
CA ILE A 187 -51.71 8.45 7.32
C ILE A 187 -50.58 7.41 7.26
N ILE A 188 -49.40 7.81 7.72
CA ILE A 188 -48.24 6.93 7.84
C ILE A 188 -48.23 6.39 9.28
N GLY A 189 -48.66 5.15 9.46
CA GLY A 189 -48.45 4.38 10.69
C GLY A 189 -47.26 3.42 10.52
N ASP A 190 -46.78 2.82 11.60
CA ASP A 190 -45.57 1.93 11.70
C ASP A 190 -45.32 1.01 10.48
N GLY A 191 -44.83 1.59 9.37
CA GLY A 191 -44.48 0.89 8.13
C GLY A 191 -45.67 0.54 7.19
N VAL A 192 -46.89 0.96 7.49
CA VAL A 192 -48.08 0.77 6.62
C VAL A 192 -48.58 2.13 6.13
N ILE A 193 -48.59 2.31 4.81
CA ILE A 193 -49.19 3.49 4.18
C ILE A 193 -50.63 3.12 3.84
N LEU A 194 -51.56 3.75 4.52
CA LEU A 194 -52.98 3.70 4.13
C LEU A 194 -53.24 4.78 3.09
N LEU A 195 -53.45 4.36 1.85
CA LEU A 195 -53.88 5.29 0.80
C LEU A 195 -55.35 5.66 1.01
N PRO A 196 -55.73 6.92 0.79
CA PRO A 196 -57.15 7.30 0.84
C PRO A 196 -57.91 6.51 -0.22
N THR A 197 -58.90 5.75 0.22
CA THR A 197 -59.88 5.11 -0.69
C THR A 197 -60.82 6.19 -1.18
N GLY A 198 -60.72 6.53 -2.48
CA GLY A 198 -61.73 7.39 -3.09
C GLY A 198 -63.10 6.68 -3.10
N GLU A 199 -64.11 7.29 -2.48
CA GLU A 199 -65.52 7.00 -2.82
C GLU A 199 -65.95 7.85 -4.02
#